data_a5770a7f5cc33fe28e1258f606450136
#
_entry.id   a5770a7f5cc33fe28e1258f606450136
#
_cell.length_a   1.000
_cell.length_b   1.000
_cell.length_c   1.000
_cell.angle_alpha   90.00
_cell.angle_beta   90.00
_cell.angle_gamma   90.00
#
_symmetry.space_group_name_H-M   'P 1'
#
loop_
_entity.id
_entity.type
_entity.pdbx_description
1 polymer ?
#
loop_
_entity_poly.entity_id
_entity_poly.type
_entity_poly.pdbx_seq_one_letter_code
_entity_poly.pdbx_strand_id
1 'polypeptide(L)'
;MTKKSIFHYALSSLLVGGIALSITSCADDDINPNQGNDGDALVRFSINDVQEQAVSRGLEMTRGAIANGITAADLAGHKLTAHSNRNIDVCLIETTVEGVNPIKADAHTRAKIATAISGDFSSTGIRGVAENSILSTPEWFKAVKTKQNGELYTPIRWSIAQPWARFFAVYPSKDSYSKLTINDMASADNAPSVDFTVEPNVNDQKDFMTACTGKVHYATQGEHPTTSLDFRHALTAIRFAVGQNLSWNKTIDKVEIRNAIMKSKYKLSSEFNGTGADWDNTGATRGTATLSGVSVSTSRNPNVTIMGTTGDNYTFYMIPQELTGKGVTVYVHCTDGTTITAPLKGEWKAGTTRTYKLSQTNSTWQYVLTPTDPSRAA
;
A
#
# COMPACT_ATOMS: atom_id res chain seq x y z
N MET A 1 -34.94 58.55 56.79
CA MET A 1 -36.26 57.86 56.83
C MET A 1 -35.96 56.45 56.37
N THR A 2 -35.80 55.53 57.35
CA THR A 2 -36.76 54.48 57.77
C THR A 2 -37.10 53.48 56.67
N LYS A 3 -36.94 52.17 56.78
CA LYS A 3 -36.91 51.18 57.86
C LYS A 3 -36.51 49.86 57.15
N LYS A 4 -35.64 49.02 57.67
CA LYS A 4 -35.87 47.82 58.49
C LYS A 4 -36.82 46.81 57.81
N SER A 5 -36.45 45.51 57.66
CA SER A 5 -36.46 44.44 58.63
C SER A 5 -36.01 43.16 57.95
N ILE A 6 -35.01 42.37 58.29
CA ILE A 6 -34.77 41.40 59.38
C ILE A 6 -35.77 40.21 59.35
N PHE A 7 -35.08 39.00 59.39
CA PHE A 7 -35.45 37.75 60.06
C PHE A 7 -35.70 36.58 59.08
N HIS A 8 -35.31 35.36 59.29
CA HIS A 8 -34.49 34.65 60.27
C HIS A 8 -34.27 33.23 59.72
N TYR A 9 -33.13 32.66 59.99
CA TYR A 9 -32.80 31.29 60.32
C TYR A 9 -33.65 30.08 59.87
N ALA A 10 -33.06 29.08 59.29
CA ALA A 10 -32.97 27.77 59.91
C ALA A 10 -31.81 26.96 59.36
N LEU A 11 -30.92 26.61 60.22
CA LEU A 11 -29.82 25.68 60.14
C LEU A 11 -30.41 24.28 60.18
N SER A 12 -30.03 23.40 59.20
CA SER A 12 -30.12 21.98 59.42
C SER A 12 -28.99 21.32 58.63
N SER A 13 -27.95 20.97 59.35
CA SER A 13 -26.90 20.08 58.97
C SER A 13 -27.44 18.66 58.73
N LEU A 14 -27.21 18.09 57.58
CA LEU A 14 -27.16 16.65 57.44
C LEU A 14 -25.96 16.24 56.60
N LEU A 15 -25.02 15.69 57.29
CA LEU A 15 -23.87 14.97 56.76
C LEU A 15 -24.38 13.67 56.14
N VAL A 16 -24.24 13.45 54.85
CA VAL A 16 -24.33 12.12 54.25
C VAL A 16 -23.23 11.97 53.22
N GLY A 17 -22.50 10.90 53.42
CA GLY A 17 -21.31 10.43 52.80
C GLY A 17 -21.15 10.63 51.30
N GLY A 18 -19.95 11.01 50.95
CA GLY A 18 -19.48 11.01 49.58
C GLY A 18 -19.43 9.62 49.00
N ILE A 19 -20.27 9.35 48.04
CA ILE A 19 -20.04 8.35 47.03
C ILE A 19 -19.51 9.14 45.82
N ALA A 20 -18.22 9.08 45.63
CA ALA A 20 -17.64 9.49 44.36
C ALA A 20 -18.12 8.50 43.31
N LEU A 21 -19.23 8.80 42.69
CA LEU A 21 -19.57 8.23 41.41
C LEU A 21 -18.57 8.80 40.40
N SER A 22 -17.54 8.04 40.12
CA SER A 22 -16.78 8.19 38.89
C SER A 22 -17.75 7.96 37.72
N ILE A 23 -18.38 9.04 37.28
CA ILE A 23 -18.97 9.08 35.94
C ILE A 23 -17.83 8.95 34.98
N THR A 24 -17.50 7.70 34.65
CA THR A 24 -16.88 7.45 33.35
C THR A 24 -17.88 7.97 32.33
N SER A 25 -17.58 9.14 31.80
CA SER A 25 -18.27 9.69 30.66
C SER A 25 -18.08 8.70 29.49
N CYS A 26 -19.01 7.79 29.33
CA CYS A 26 -19.32 7.18 28.06
C CYS A 26 -20.01 8.24 27.21
N ALA A 27 -19.21 9.19 26.72
CA ALA A 27 -19.65 10.08 25.66
C ALA A 27 -19.47 9.34 24.34
N ASP A 28 -20.33 8.35 24.06
CA ASP A 28 -20.45 7.69 22.77
C ASP A 28 -21.88 7.19 22.54
N ASP A 29 -22.85 8.03 22.84
CA ASP A 29 -24.24 7.75 22.52
C ASP A 29 -24.71 8.53 21.29
N ASP A 30 -24.00 8.42 20.19
CA ASP A 30 -24.62 8.57 18.87
C ASP A 30 -25.14 7.20 18.42
N ILE A 31 -26.15 6.72 19.12
CA ILE A 31 -26.90 5.52 18.77
C ILE A 31 -27.71 5.84 17.52
N ASN A 32 -27.27 5.34 16.39
CA ASN A 32 -28.12 5.23 15.23
C ASN A 32 -29.18 4.14 15.55
N PRO A 33 -30.45 4.47 15.75
CA PRO A 33 -31.47 3.52 16.22
C PRO A 33 -31.80 2.40 15.25
N ASN A 34 -31.15 2.38 14.07
CA ASN A 34 -31.35 1.38 13.04
C ASN A 34 -30.20 0.35 12.93
N GLN A 35 -29.21 0.36 13.85
CA GLN A 35 -28.00 -0.46 13.71
C GLN A 35 -27.71 -1.41 14.89
N GLY A 36 -28.65 -2.20 15.35
CA GLY A 36 -28.38 -3.27 16.31
C GLY A 36 -28.74 -2.93 17.76
N ASN A 37 -28.55 -3.88 18.67
CA ASN A 37 -28.86 -3.73 20.09
C ASN A 37 -27.82 -2.86 20.78
N ASP A 38 -28.26 -2.08 21.79
CA ASP A 38 -27.39 -1.18 22.58
C ASP A 38 -26.21 -1.85 23.29
N GLY A 39 -26.14 -3.15 23.31
CA GLY A 39 -25.04 -3.93 23.89
C GLY A 39 -24.00 -4.47 22.90
N ASP A 40 -24.18 -4.25 21.61
CA ASP A 40 -23.26 -4.81 20.61
C ASP A 40 -21.97 -3.97 20.48
N ALA A 41 -20.85 -4.66 20.30
CA ALA A 41 -19.55 -4.02 20.12
C ALA A 41 -19.46 -3.28 18.77
N LEU A 42 -18.63 -2.25 18.70
CA LEU A 42 -18.33 -1.55 17.46
C LEU A 42 -17.39 -2.36 16.57
N VAL A 43 -17.58 -2.27 15.26
CA VAL A 43 -16.62 -2.77 14.29
C VAL A 43 -15.38 -1.89 14.32
N ARG A 44 -14.23 -2.50 14.55
CA ARG A 44 -12.90 -1.85 14.49
C ARG A 44 -11.86 -2.88 14.07
N PHE A 45 -10.73 -2.41 13.60
CA PHE A 45 -9.66 -3.26 13.08
C PHE A 45 -8.37 -3.06 13.85
N SER A 46 -7.62 -4.15 14.02
CA SER A 46 -6.22 -4.12 14.43
C SER A 46 -5.36 -4.08 13.18
N ILE A 47 -4.61 -3.00 12.98
CA ILE A 47 -3.75 -2.85 11.82
C ILE A 47 -2.37 -3.37 12.19
N ASN A 48 -1.93 -4.39 11.48
CA ASN A 48 -0.60 -4.99 11.64
C ASN A 48 0.39 -4.39 10.64
N ASP A 49 1.64 -4.82 10.74
CA ASP A 49 2.67 -4.46 9.77
C ASP A 49 2.26 -4.88 8.35
N VAL A 50 2.66 -4.05 7.39
CA VAL A 50 2.43 -4.34 5.98
C VAL A 50 3.27 -5.55 5.57
N GLN A 51 2.61 -6.52 4.92
CA GLN A 51 3.23 -7.74 4.42
C GLN A 51 3.49 -7.62 2.91
N GLU A 52 4.51 -8.31 2.42
CA GLU A 52 4.71 -8.49 0.99
C GLU A 52 3.61 -9.39 0.43
N GLN A 53 3.25 -9.17 -0.83
CA GLN A 53 2.30 -10.02 -1.53
C GLN A 53 2.88 -11.43 -1.68
N ALA A 54 2.28 -12.41 -1.04
CA ALA A 54 2.67 -13.80 -1.25
C ALA A 54 2.37 -14.21 -2.70
N VAL A 55 3.35 -14.77 -3.37
CA VAL A 55 3.13 -15.32 -4.71
C VAL A 55 2.31 -16.59 -4.56
N SER A 56 1.05 -16.51 -4.96
CA SER A 56 0.13 -17.64 -4.96
C SER A 56 0.44 -18.58 -6.12
N ARG A 57 1.54 -19.31 -6.07
CA ARG A 57 1.77 -20.48 -6.92
C ARG A 57 2.56 -21.52 -6.14
N GLY A 58 1.85 -22.35 -5.37
CA GLY A 58 2.16 -23.74 -5.09
C GLY A 58 3.58 -24.15 -4.70
N LEU A 59 4.38 -23.27 -4.12
CA LEU A 59 5.66 -23.62 -3.55
C LEU A 59 5.52 -23.62 -2.03
N GLU A 60 5.43 -24.81 -1.46
CA GLU A 60 5.68 -24.99 -0.04
C GLU A 60 7.02 -24.35 0.32
N MET A 61 6.99 -23.47 1.30
CA MET A 61 8.17 -22.80 1.80
C MET A 61 9.12 -23.81 2.41
N THR A 62 10.07 -24.31 1.64
CA THR A 62 11.26 -24.93 2.19
C THR A 62 12.17 -23.83 2.74
N ARG A 63 12.84 -24.07 3.86
CA ARG A 63 13.84 -23.16 4.45
C ARG A 63 14.80 -22.68 3.37
N GLY A 64 14.70 -21.41 2.98
CA GLY A 64 15.52 -20.80 1.92
C GLY A 64 14.71 -20.28 0.71
N ALA A 65 13.39 -20.52 0.65
CA ALA A 65 12.56 -19.86 -0.33
C ALA A 65 12.41 -18.39 0.04
N ILE A 66 12.77 -17.52 -0.89
CA ILE A 66 12.56 -16.08 -0.73
C ILE A 66 11.06 -15.85 -0.87
N ALA A 67 10.45 -15.17 0.09
CA ALA A 67 9.04 -14.78 0.03
C ALA A 67 8.79 -14.02 -1.30
N ASN A 68 7.56 -14.00 -1.78
CA ASN A 68 7.15 -13.31 -3.00
C ASN A 68 7.69 -13.88 -4.33
N GLY A 69 8.18 -15.11 -4.35
CA GLY A 69 8.65 -15.79 -5.56
C GLY A 69 9.83 -15.10 -6.25
N ILE A 70 10.61 -14.30 -5.54
CA ILE A 70 11.91 -13.81 -6.00
C ILE A 70 12.86 -14.99 -6.03
N THR A 71 13.55 -15.16 -7.14
CA THR A 71 14.56 -16.22 -7.30
C THR A 71 15.96 -15.68 -7.06
N ALA A 72 16.93 -16.57 -6.86
CA ALA A 72 18.34 -16.18 -6.84
C ALA A 72 18.76 -15.46 -8.14
N ALA A 73 18.14 -15.80 -9.28
CA ALA A 73 18.38 -15.14 -10.55
C ALA A 73 17.87 -13.68 -10.52
N ASP A 74 16.71 -13.41 -9.91
CA ASP A 74 16.20 -12.03 -9.76
C ASP A 74 17.15 -11.17 -8.93
N LEU A 75 17.76 -11.76 -7.90
CA LEU A 75 18.74 -11.08 -7.04
C LEU A 75 20.11 -10.92 -7.73
N ALA A 76 20.45 -11.80 -8.67
CA ALA A 76 21.73 -11.76 -9.37
C ALA A 76 21.90 -10.54 -10.27
N GLY A 77 20.81 -9.83 -10.59
CA GLY A 77 20.80 -8.67 -11.48
C GLY A 77 21.02 -9.06 -12.94
N HIS A 78 20.38 -8.33 -13.82
CA HIS A 78 20.46 -8.58 -15.26
C HIS A 78 20.90 -7.32 -15.99
N LYS A 79 21.74 -7.51 -17.00
CA LYS A 79 22.14 -6.43 -17.91
C LYS A 79 21.15 -6.38 -19.08
N LEU A 80 20.48 -5.24 -19.25
CA LEU A 80 19.60 -4.95 -20.37
C LEU A 80 20.31 -4.04 -21.36
N THR A 81 20.19 -4.37 -22.65
CA THR A 81 20.72 -3.53 -23.73
C THR A 81 19.94 -2.21 -23.78
N ALA A 82 20.66 -1.11 -23.87
CA ALA A 82 20.10 0.22 -24.08
C ALA A 82 20.70 0.89 -25.29
N HIS A 83 19.98 1.83 -25.88
CA HIS A 83 20.40 2.58 -27.06
C HIS A 83 20.29 4.07 -26.79
N SER A 84 21.24 4.85 -27.29
CA SER A 84 21.25 6.30 -27.23
C SER A 84 21.24 6.92 -28.60
N ASN A 85 20.56 8.07 -28.75
CA ASN A 85 20.63 8.87 -29.99
C ASN A 85 21.95 9.58 -30.19
N ARG A 86 22.85 9.57 -29.21
CA ARG A 86 24.18 10.21 -29.24
C ARG A 86 25.34 9.21 -29.19
N ASN A 87 25.09 7.93 -29.44
CA ASN A 87 26.09 6.86 -29.43
C ASN A 87 26.93 6.78 -28.14
N ILE A 88 26.34 7.11 -27.00
CA ILE A 88 27.00 6.85 -25.72
C ILE A 88 26.90 5.36 -25.37
N ASP A 89 27.97 4.84 -24.77
CA ASP A 89 27.98 3.47 -24.24
C ASP A 89 27.08 3.35 -23.02
N VAL A 90 25.96 2.64 -23.14
CA VAL A 90 24.93 2.55 -22.11
C VAL A 90 24.28 1.17 -22.05
N CYS A 91 24.03 0.71 -20.85
CA CYS A 91 23.13 -0.40 -20.54
C CYS A 91 22.32 -0.07 -19.29
N LEU A 92 21.29 -0.86 -19.01
CA LEU A 92 20.63 -0.88 -17.71
C LEU A 92 21.05 -2.14 -16.95
N ILE A 93 21.36 -1.98 -15.68
CA ILE A 93 21.50 -3.10 -14.75
C ILE A 93 20.25 -3.10 -13.87
N GLU A 94 19.48 -4.19 -13.93
CA GLU A 94 18.31 -4.35 -13.09
C GLU A 94 18.59 -5.25 -11.89
N THR A 95 18.00 -4.92 -10.76
CA THR A 95 18.00 -5.71 -9.53
C THR A 95 16.63 -5.70 -8.91
N THR A 96 16.26 -6.79 -8.23
CA THR A 96 15.01 -6.92 -7.51
C THR A 96 15.28 -7.23 -6.05
N VAL A 97 14.55 -6.59 -5.16
CA VAL A 97 14.55 -6.89 -3.73
C VAL A 97 13.12 -7.04 -3.23
N GLU A 98 12.93 -7.81 -2.15
CA GLU A 98 11.66 -7.91 -1.47
C GLU A 98 11.27 -6.60 -0.81
N GLY A 99 9.98 -6.39 -0.67
CA GLY A 99 9.40 -5.22 -0.04
C GLY A 99 9.39 -4.00 -0.95
N VAL A 100 8.50 -3.10 -0.62
CA VAL A 100 8.34 -1.81 -1.29
C VAL A 100 9.21 -0.78 -0.58
N ASN A 101 10.19 -0.27 -1.31
CA ASN A 101 11.19 0.66 -0.81
C ASN A 101 11.07 2.00 -1.55
N PRO A 102 10.21 2.91 -1.08
CA PRO A 102 9.90 4.15 -1.77
C PRO A 102 11.04 5.18 -1.68
N ILE A 103 11.12 6.02 -2.70
CA ILE A 103 12.01 7.19 -2.76
C ILE A 103 11.18 8.44 -2.47
N LYS A 104 11.61 9.22 -1.46
CA LYS A 104 11.05 10.52 -1.09
C LYS A 104 12.15 11.57 -1.05
N ALA A 105 11.81 12.82 -1.32
CA ALA A 105 12.79 13.92 -1.38
C ALA A 105 13.48 14.20 -0.05
N ASP A 106 12.80 14.02 1.05
CA ASP A 106 13.29 14.27 2.42
C ASP A 106 13.99 13.07 3.06
N ALA A 107 14.04 11.94 2.36
CA ALA A 107 14.72 10.76 2.84
C ALA A 107 16.25 10.87 2.71
N HIS A 108 16.87 11.67 3.56
CA HIS A 108 18.34 11.75 3.68
C HIS A 108 18.98 10.49 4.29
N THR A 109 18.17 9.53 4.69
CA THR A 109 18.61 8.26 5.27
C THR A 109 18.32 7.10 4.33
N ARG A 110 19.00 5.97 4.57
CA ARG A 110 18.83 4.72 3.83
C ARG A 110 17.37 4.42 3.55
N ALA A 111 17.04 4.15 2.31
CA ALA A 111 15.72 3.77 1.88
C ALA A 111 15.17 2.65 2.79
N LYS A 112 14.00 2.88 3.40
CA LYS A 112 13.37 1.97 4.35
C LYS A 112 12.16 1.31 3.69
N ILE A 113 12.07 0.00 3.79
CA ILE A 113 10.88 -0.76 3.36
C ILE A 113 9.65 -0.20 4.07
N ALA A 114 8.58 0.00 3.33
CA ALA A 114 7.31 0.45 3.87
C ALA A 114 6.66 -0.69 4.69
N THR A 115 6.64 -0.54 6.02
CA THR A 115 6.09 -1.54 6.95
C THR A 115 4.73 -1.15 7.51
N ALA A 116 4.20 0.00 7.16
CA ALA A 116 2.91 0.47 7.64
C ALA A 116 2.17 1.30 6.58
N ILE A 117 0.84 1.29 6.63
CA ILE A 117 0.03 2.24 5.87
C ILE A 117 0.24 3.65 6.44
N SER A 118 0.22 4.66 5.58
CA SER A 118 0.51 6.05 5.96
C SER A 118 -0.72 6.95 6.01
N GLY A 119 -1.93 6.37 6.00
CA GLY A 119 -3.18 7.14 6.03
C GLY A 119 -4.42 6.28 6.07
N ASP A 120 -5.56 6.92 5.86
CA ASP A 120 -6.86 6.27 5.87
C ASP A 120 -7.01 5.25 4.73
N PHE A 121 -7.84 4.26 4.97
CA PHE A 121 -8.19 3.23 4.01
C PHE A 121 -9.72 3.10 3.85
N SER A 122 -10.18 2.31 2.89
CA SER A 122 -11.57 1.96 2.71
C SER A 122 -11.81 0.54 3.20
N SER A 123 -12.84 0.30 4.00
CA SER A 123 -13.25 -1.04 4.43
C SER A 123 -14.62 -1.43 3.91
N THR A 124 -14.79 -2.72 3.62
CA THR A 124 -16.06 -3.34 3.19
C THR A 124 -16.33 -4.54 4.07
N GLY A 125 -17.54 -4.68 4.57
CA GLY A 125 -17.96 -5.79 5.42
C GLY A 125 -19.09 -6.60 4.82
N ILE A 126 -19.00 -7.92 4.93
CA ILE A 126 -20.08 -8.86 4.67
C ILE A 126 -20.32 -9.69 5.93
N ARG A 127 -21.54 -10.19 6.12
CA ARG A 127 -21.93 -10.95 7.32
C ARG A 127 -22.96 -12.03 7.03
N GLY A 128 -23.12 -12.94 7.97
CA GLY A 128 -24.09 -14.03 7.90
C GLY A 128 -24.42 -14.64 9.25
N VAL A 129 -25.44 -15.49 9.25
CA VAL A 129 -25.93 -16.18 10.46
C VAL A 129 -25.06 -17.37 10.85
N ALA A 130 -24.28 -17.92 9.93
CA ALA A 130 -23.35 -19.02 10.16
C ALA A 130 -22.08 -18.82 9.32
N GLU A 131 -21.01 -19.53 9.67
CA GLU A 131 -19.71 -19.43 9.01
C GLU A 131 -19.77 -19.66 7.50
N ASN A 132 -20.57 -20.61 7.05
CA ASN A 132 -20.73 -20.96 5.65
C ASN A 132 -21.83 -20.14 4.94
N SER A 133 -22.50 -19.24 5.64
CA SER A 133 -23.53 -18.34 5.10
C SER A 133 -23.13 -16.88 5.13
N ILE A 134 -21.84 -16.57 5.18
CA ILE A 134 -21.33 -15.21 5.01
C ILE A 134 -21.62 -14.79 3.57
N LEU A 135 -22.52 -13.82 3.42
CA LEU A 135 -23.02 -13.39 2.12
C LEU A 135 -22.09 -12.37 1.46
N SER A 136 -21.83 -12.55 0.18
CA SER A 136 -21.10 -11.58 -0.63
C SER A 136 -21.96 -10.38 -1.03
N THR A 137 -23.30 -10.59 -1.12
CA THR A 137 -24.23 -9.53 -1.51
C THR A 137 -25.60 -9.76 -0.83
N PRO A 138 -26.26 -8.70 -0.30
CA PRO A 138 -25.73 -7.34 -0.19
C PRO A 138 -24.59 -7.25 0.83
N GLU A 139 -23.65 -6.34 0.61
CA GLU A 139 -22.65 -5.99 1.62
C GLU A 139 -23.33 -5.40 2.87
N TRP A 140 -22.76 -5.69 4.03
CA TRP A 140 -23.17 -5.05 5.28
C TRP A 140 -22.88 -3.55 5.22
N PHE A 141 -21.65 -3.22 4.83
CA PHE A 141 -21.24 -1.88 4.43
C PHE A 141 -20.17 -1.96 3.34
N LYS A 142 -20.08 -0.91 2.53
CA LYS A 142 -19.18 -0.92 1.38
C LYS A 142 -18.30 0.31 1.35
N ALA A 143 -17.00 0.08 1.18
CA ALA A 143 -15.98 1.09 0.91
C ALA A 143 -16.06 2.31 1.86
N VAL A 144 -16.39 2.07 3.14
CA VAL A 144 -16.46 3.13 4.14
C VAL A 144 -15.08 3.61 4.52
N LYS A 145 -14.94 4.91 4.74
CA LYS A 145 -13.69 5.51 5.17
C LYS A 145 -13.34 5.03 6.58
N THR A 146 -12.13 4.53 6.74
CA THR A 146 -11.61 3.98 7.99
C THR A 146 -10.28 4.65 8.30
N LYS A 147 -10.07 5.02 9.54
CA LYS A 147 -8.86 5.68 10.00
C LYS A 147 -7.68 4.70 9.97
N GLN A 148 -6.47 5.24 9.85
CA GLN A 148 -5.23 4.47 9.91
C GLN A 148 -5.11 3.58 11.16
N ASN A 149 -5.74 3.96 12.28
CA ASN A 149 -5.75 3.17 13.51
C ASN A 149 -6.80 2.05 13.54
N GLY A 150 -7.58 1.88 12.46
CA GLY A 150 -8.60 0.83 12.33
C GLY A 150 -10.00 1.20 12.79
N GLU A 151 -10.24 2.41 13.27
CA GLU A 151 -11.57 2.90 13.64
C GLU A 151 -12.34 3.42 12.43
N LEU A 152 -13.62 3.12 12.33
CA LEU A 152 -14.48 3.69 11.31
C LEU A 152 -14.82 5.14 11.65
N TYR A 153 -14.88 6.03 10.67
CA TYR A 153 -15.36 7.41 10.86
C TYR A 153 -16.82 7.45 11.24
N THR A 154 -17.65 6.57 10.68
CA THR A 154 -19.03 6.35 11.09
C THR A 154 -19.11 5.02 11.81
N PRO A 155 -19.39 4.99 13.12
CA PRO A 155 -19.45 3.76 13.89
C PRO A 155 -20.48 2.78 13.34
N ILE A 156 -20.10 1.51 13.25
CA ILE A 156 -20.97 0.40 12.85
C ILE A 156 -20.92 -0.63 13.96
N ARG A 157 -22.09 -1.12 14.39
CA ARG A 157 -22.18 -2.12 15.45
C ARG A 157 -22.26 -3.53 14.90
N TRP A 158 -21.65 -4.46 15.61
CA TRP A 158 -21.89 -5.88 15.42
C TRP A 158 -23.35 -6.23 15.74
N SER A 159 -23.77 -7.41 15.32
CA SER A 159 -25.06 -7.97 15.68
C SER A 159 -24.92 -9.45 15.96
N ILE A 160 -25.38 -9.88 17.14
CA ILE A 160 -25.38 -11.28 17.52
C ILE A 160 -26.32 -12.14 16.64
N ALA A 161 -27.28 -11.50 15.97
CA ALA A 161 -28.17 -12.19 15.02
C ALA A 161 -27.48 -12.56 13.70
N GLN A 162 -26.37 -11.91 13.36
CA GLN A 162 -25.51 -12.23 12.22
C GLN A 162 -24.05 -12.19 12.67
N PRO A 163 -23.61 -13.18 13.47
CA PRO A 163 -22.34 -13.08 14.20
C PRO A 163 -21.11 -13.41 13.36
N TRP A 164 -21.26 -13.94 12.17
CA TRP A 164 -20.15 -14.25 11.28
C TRP A 164 -19.95 -13.14 10.27
N ALA A 165 -18.70 -12.75 10.08
CA ALA A 165 -18.35 -11.69 9.12
C ALA A 165 -17.01 -11.94 8.44
N ARG A 166 -16.79 -11.21 7.37
CA ARG A 166 -15.50 -11.04 6.70
C ARG A 166 -15.37 -9.59 6.29
N PHE A 167 -14.18 -9.03 6.47
CA PHE A 167 -13.90 -7.64 6.11
C PHE A 167 -12.75 -7.57 5.13
N PHE A 168 -12.86 -6.61 4.23
CA PHE A 168 -11.88 -6.30 3.22
C PHE A 168 -11.42 -4.86 3.39
N ALA A 169 -10.16 -4.61 3.17
CA ALA A 169 -9.56 -3.29 3.27
C ALA A 169 -8.77 -2.94 2.00
N VAL A 170 -8.87 -1.69 1.59
CA VAL A 170 -8.20 -1.13 0.42
C VAL A 170 -7.53 0.17 0.82
N TYR A 171 -6.21 0.25 0.67
CA TYR A 171 -5.39 1.44 0.87
C TYR A 171 -4.76 1.87 -0.47
N PRO A 172 -4.73 3.17 -0.78
CA PRO A 172 -5.32 4.29 -0.04
C PRO A 172 -6.85 4.27 -0.06
N SER A 173 -7.48 5.08 0.80
CA SER A 173 -8.93 5.26 0.77
C SER A 173 -9.38 5.75 -0.61
N LYS A 174 -10.54 5.27 -1.09
CA LYS A 174 -11.15 5.74 -2.35
C LYS A 174 -11.33 7.27 -2.39
N ASP A 175 -11.46 7.90 -1.22
CA ASP A 175 -11.63 9.36 -1.11
C ASP A 175 -10.30 10.12 -1.23
N SER A 176 -9.17 9.43 -1.07
CA SER A 176 -7.82 10.01 -1.16
C SER A 176 -7.07 9.66 -2.45
N TYR A 177 -7.63 8.79 -3.28
CA TYR A 177 -7.08 8.42 -4.58
C TYR A 177 -8.19 8.16 -5.60
N SER A 178 -8.44 9.14 -6.46
CA SER A 178 -9.57 9.11 -7.40
C SER A 178 -9.44 8.09 -8.53
N LYS A 179 -8.28 7.45 -8.65
CA LYS A 179 -7.97 6.48 -9.71
C LYS A 179 -8.25 5.03 -9.29
N LEU A 180 -8.93 4.81 -8.17
CA LEU A 180 -9.41 3.49 -7.78
C LEU A 180 -10.92 3.49 -7.58
N THR A 181 -11.56 2.41 -7.99
CA THR A 181 -13.00 2.16 -7.78
C THR A 181 -13.15 0.78 -7.16
N ILE A 182 -13.78 0.71 -5.98
CA ILE A 182 -14.11 -0.55 -5.32
C ILE A 182 -15.45 -1.00 -5.88
N ASN A 183 -15.48 -2.12 -6.58
CA ASN A 183 -16.66 -2.66 -7.23
C ASN A 183 -17.59 -3.36 -6.24
N ASP A 184 -18.87 -3.47 -6.61
CA ASP A 184 -19.83 -4.31 -5.90
C ASP A 184 -19.39 -5.78 -5.98
N MET A 185 -19.65 -6.53 -4.90
CA MET A 185 -19.35 -7.95 -4.87
C MET A 185 -20.39 -8.70 -5.70
N ALA A 186 -19.94 -9.51 -6.66
CA ALA A 186 -20.82 -10.40 -7.37
C ALA A 186 -21.26 -11.56 -6.45
N SER A 187 -22.46 -12.10 -6.67
CA SER A 187 -23.00 -13.18 -5.86
C SER A 187 -22.16 -14.47 -5.89
N ALA A 188 -21.35 -14.66 -6.93
CA ALA A 188 -20.43 -15.78 -7.07
C ALA A 188 -19.04 -15.52 -6.47
N ASP A 189 -18.72 -14.26 -6.14
CA ASP A 189 -17.43 -13.86 -5.63
C ASP A 189 -17.49 -13.71 -4.11
N ASN A 190 -16.44 -14.19 -3.44
CA ASN A 190 -16.30 -14.03 -1.99
C ASN A 190 -15.37 -12.86 -1.61
N ALA A 191 -14.99 -12.04 -2.57
CA ALA A 191 -14.14 -10.87 -2.38
C ALA A 191 -14.50 -9.78 -3.38
N PRO A 192 -14.36 -8.49 -3.00
CA PRO A 192 -14.53 -7.37 -3.93
C PRO A 192 -13.38 -7.31 -4.94
N SER A 193 -13.60 -6.57 -6.02
CA SER A 193 -12.54 -6.20 -6.95
C SER A 193 -12.34 -4.69 -6.98
N VAL A 194 -11.17 -4.27 -7.43
CA VAL A 194 -10.81 -2.85 -7.58
C VAL A 194 -10.39 -2.59 -9.01
N ASP A 195 -11.05 -1.66 -9.68
CA ASP A 195 -10.52 -1.07 -10.91
C ASP A 195 -9.50 0.00 -10.51
N PHE A 196 -8.25 -0.23 -10.85
CA PHE A 196 -7.13 0.63 -10.47
C PHE A 196 -6.45 1.21 -11.71
N THR A 197 -6.18 2.51 -11.66
CA THR A 197 -5.43 3.22 -12.68
C THR A 197 -4.21 3.88 -12.06
N VAL A 198 -3.04 3.60 -12.63
CA VAL A 198 -1.78 4.24 -12.26
C VAL A 198 -1.79 5.69 -12.73
N GLU A 199 -1.42 6.63 -11.87
CA GLU A 199 -1.24 8.03 -12.26
C GLU A 199 -0.11 8.17 -13.28
N PRO A 200 -0.34 8.88 -14.40
CA PRO A 200 0.72 9.09 -15.39
C PRO A 200 1.92 9.88 -14.85
N ASN A 201 1.67 10.85 -13.95
CA ASN A 201 2.71 11.57 -13.25
C ASN A 201 3.16 10.78 -12.02
N VAL A 202 4.41 10.37 -11.98
CA VAL A 202 4.97 9.55 -10.90
C VAL A 202 4.90 10.25 -9.54
N ASN A 203 5.02 11.58 -9.50
CA ASN A 203 4.96 12.32 -8.26
C ASN A 203 3.58 12.21 -7.56
N ASP A 204 2.51 11.92 -8.33
CA ASP A 204 1.14 11.77 -7.83
C ASP A 204 0.77 10.30 -7.53
N GLN A 205 1.64 9.36 -7.89
CA GLN A 205 1.38 7.93 -7.66
C GLN A 205 1.41 7.60 -6.17
N LYS A 206 0.56 6.68 -5.78
CA LYS A 206 0.51 6.11 -4.43
C LYS A 206 0.60 4.61 -4.50
N ASP A 207 1.15 4.01 -3.46
CA ASP A 207 1.11 2.57 -3.30
C ASP A 207 -0.32 2.08 -3.11
N PHE A 208 -0.60 0.88 -3.60
CA PHE A 208 -1.90 0.23 -3.48
C PHE A 208 -1.74 -1.05 -2.69
N MET A 209 -2.46 -1.16 -1.58
CA MET A 209 -2.40 -2.28 -0.67
C MET A 209 -3.80 -2.78 -0.32
N THR A 210 -3.91 -4.07 -0.07
CA THR A 210 -5.17 -4.70 0.34
C THR A 210 -4.98 -5.62 1.52
N ALA A 211 -6.06 -5.85 2.27
CA ALA A 211 -6.10 -6.80 3.37
C ALA A 211 -7.48 -7.45 3.48
N CYS A 212 -7.52 -8.62 4.11
CA CYS A 212 -8.75 -9.32 4.49
C CYS A 212 -8.58 -9.91 5.89
N THR A 213 -9.63 -9.85 6.71
CA THR A 213 -9.61 -10.47 8.04
C THR A 213 -9.76 -11.99 8.01
N GLY A 214 -10.10 -12.58 6.84
CA GLY A 214 -10.66 -13.91 6.82
C GLY A 214 -12.02 -13.93 7.53
N LYS A 215 -12.46 -15.13 7.97
CA LYS A 215 -13.71 -15.29 8.71
C LYS A 215 -13.53 -14.85 10.16
N VAL A 216 -14.47 -14.04 10.65
CA VAL A 216 -14.50 -13.51 12.02
C VAL A 216 -15.82 -13.87 12.67
N HIS A 217 -15.79 -14.30 13.93
CA HIS A 217 -16.95 -14.68 14.71
C HIS A 217 -17.14 -13.73 15.90
N TYR A 218 -18.30 -13.06 15.94
CA TYR A 218 -18.77 -12.28 17.09
C TYR A 218 -19.49 -13.20 18.05
N ALA A 219 -18.76 -13.86 18.94
CA ALA A 219 -19.26 -14.96 19.76
C ALA A 219 -20.02 -14.48 21.01
N THR A 220 -19.61 -13.37 21.60
CA THR A 220 -20.17 -12.86 22.85
C THR A 220 -20.61 -11.40 22.66
N GLN A 221 -21.87 -11.11 22.96
CA GLN A 221 -22.42 -9.77 22.87
C GLN A 221 -21.61 -8.78 23.76
N GLY A 222 -21.24 -7.62 23.20
CA GLY A 222 -20.47 -6.60 23.88
C GLY A 222 -18.96 -6.80 23.87
N GLU A 223 -18.46 -7.99 23.48
CA GLU A 223 -17.02 -8.27 23.37
C GLU A 223 -16.54 -8.07 21.94
N HIS A 224 -15.41 -7.38 21.78
CA HIS A 224 -14.80 -7.19 20.46
C HIS A 224 -14.17 -8.48 19.96
N PRO A 225 -14.56 -8.99 18.77
CA PRO A 225 -13.80 -10.06 18.14
C PRO A 225 -12.46 -9.55 17.61
N THR A 226 -11.52 -10.46 17.41
CA THR A 226 -10.25 -10.14 16.75
C THR A 226 -10.49 -9.90 15.26
N THR A 227 -10.19 -8.69 14.80
CA THR A 227 -10.36 -8.24 13.41
C THR A 227 -9.04 -7.66 12.92
N SER A 228 -8.04 -8.53 12.75
CA SER A 228 -6.72 -8.13 12.27
C SER A 228 -6.69 -7.93 10.76
N LEU A 229 -5.99 -6.90 10.31
CA LEU A 229 -5.72 -6.61 8.90
C LEU A 229 -4.21 -6.57 8.67
N ASP A 230 -3.72 -7.51 7.89
CA ASP A 230 -2.36 -7.59 7.39
C ASP A 230 -2.35 -7.04 5.96
N PHE A 231 -2.02 -5.77 5.81
CA PHE A 231 -1.96 -5.17 4.47
C PHE A 231 -0.84 -5.77 3.64
N ARG A 232 -1.10 -5.97 2.35
CA ARG A 232 -0.13 -6.48 1.36
C ARG A 232 -0.06 -5.55 0.18
N HIS A 233 1.17 -5.28 -0.27
CA HIS A 233 1.40 -4.49 -1.47
C HIS A 233 0.89 -5.23 -2.70
N ALA A 234 0.08 -4.55 -3.51
CA ALA A 234 -0.45 -5.09 -4.77
C ALA A 234 0.32 -4.57 -6.00
N LEU A 235 1.19 -3.58 -5.84
CA LEU A 235 2.01 -2.99 -6.89
C LEU A 235 3.47 -3.42 -6.79
N THR A 236 4.20 -3.19 -7.87
CA THR A 236 5.67 -3.24 -7.91
C THR A 236 6.21 -1.82 -7.79
N ALA A 237 7.14 -1.60 -6.88
CA ALA A 237 7.89 -0.35 -6.79
C ALA A 237 9.06 -0.38 -7.78
N ILE A 238 9.22 0.67 -8.60
CA ILE A 238 10.29 0.77 -9.57
C ILE A 238 11.07 2.05 -9.33
N ARG A 239 12.39 1.92 -9.33
CA ARG A 239 13.34 2.98 -9.03
C ARG A 239 14.38 3.06 -10.13
N PHE A 240 14.90 4.27 -10.35
CA PHE A 240 16.01 4.49 -11.27
C PHE A 240 17.21 5.07 -10.52
N ALA A 241 18.39 4.68 -10.97
CA ALA A 241 19.66 5.17 -10.42
C ALA A 241 20.70 5.38 -11.52
N VAL A 242 21.68 6.21 -11.22
CA VAL A 242 22.88 6.39 -12.03
C VAL A 242 24.00 5.56 -11.42
N GLY A 243 24.65 4.74 -12.23
CA GLY A 243 25.77 3.91 -11.83
C GLY A 243 27.05 4.72 -11.55
N GLN A 244 28.10 3.98 -11.18
CA GLN A 244 29.42 4.57 -10.92
C GLN A 244 30.15 4.93 -12.20
N ASN A 245 30.95 5.98 -12.12
CA ASN A 245 31.98 6.31 -13.12
C ASN A 245 31.46 6.51 -14.54
N LEU A 246 30.21 6.99 -14.68
CA LEU A 246 29.72 7.38 -15.99
C LEU A 246 30.49 8.63 -16.49
N SER A 247 31.04 8.51 -17.66
CA SER A 247 31.79 9.60 -18.30
C SER A 247 30.94 10.43 -19.28
N TRP A 248 29.61 10.32 -19.17
CA TRP A 248 28.72 10.92 -20.16
C TRP A 248 28.64 12.44 -20.07
N ASN A 249 28.83 12.98 -18.88
CA ASN A 249 28.73 14.41 -18.62
C ASN A 249 27.37 15.00 -19.03
N LYS A 250 26.29 14.31 -18.68
CA LYS A 250 24.92 14.66 -18.99
C LYS A 250 24.14 14.96 -17.72
N THR A 251 23.03 15.67 -17.86
CA THR A 251 22.07 15.89 -16.77
C THR A 251 20.72 15.30 -17.17
N ILE A 252 20.26 14.31 -16.41
CA ILE A 252 18.95 13.67 -16.59
C ILE A 252 17.89 14.59 -16.02
N ASP A 253 16.86 14.89 -16.79
CA ASP A 253 15.73 15.73 -16.40
C ASP A 253 14.38 15.00 -16.44
N LYS A 254 14.31 13.83 -17.08
CA LYS A 254 13.08 13.05 -17.19
C LYS A 254 13.35 11.56 -17.37
N VAL A 255 12.49 10.73 -16.73
CA VAL A 255 12.45 9.29 -16.95
C VAL A 255 11.01 8.86 -17.21
N GLU A 256 10.81 8.02 -18.21
CA GLU A 256 9.50 7.47 -18.56
C GLU A 256 9.56 5.94 -18.61
N ILE A 257 8.47 5.30 -18.19
CA ILE A 257 8.18 3.90 -18.52
C ILE A 257 7.03 3.94 -19.53
N ARG A 258 7.28 3.46 -20.73
CA ARG A 258 6.37 3.53 -21.87
C ARG A 258 5.74 2.18 -22.16
N ASN A 259 4.49 2.19 -22.62
CA ASN A 259 3.73 1.00 -23.01
C ASN A 259 3.54 -0.02 -21.87
N ALA A 260 3.53 0.43 -20.61
CA ALA A 260 3.23 -0.40 -19.46
C ALA A 260 1.71 -0.47 -19.23
N ILE A 261 1.25 -1.50 -18.53
CA ILE A 261 -0.14 -1.55 -18.06
C ILE A 261 -0.33 -0.45 -17.02
N MET A 262 -1.26 0.46 -17.33
CA MET A 262 -1.60 1.61 -16.48
C MET A 262 -2.99 1.47 -15.84
N LYS A 263 -3.85 0.60 -16.38
CA LYS A 263 -5.17 0.33 -15.81
C LYS A 263 -5.48 -1.15 -15.89
N SER A 264 -5.94 -1.71 -14.79
CA SER A 264 -6.34 -3.11 -14.70
C SER A 264 -7.29 -3.32 -13.53
N LYS A 265 -7.85 -4.52 -13.43
CA LYS A 265 -8.71 -4.96 -12.34
C LYS A 265 -7.92 -5.84 -11.37
N TYR A 266 -8.04 -5.55 -10.09
CA TYR A 266 -7.44 -6.34 -9.01
C TYR A 266 -8.54 -7.07 -8.23
N LYS A 267 -8.42 -8.38 -8.06
CA LYS A 267 -9.28 -9.18 -7.19
C LYS A 267 -8.64 -9.28 -5.82
N LEU A 268 -9.37 -8.90 -4.77
CA LEU A 268 -8.90 -9.06 -3.40
C LEU A 268 -8.93 -10.55 -3.00
N SER A 269 -8.10 -10.90 -2.04
CA SER A 269 -8.21 -12.20 -1.36
C SER A 269 -9.42 -12.23 -0.43
N SER A 270 -10.05 -13.38 -0.30
CA SER A 270 -11.02 -13.68 0.76
C SER A 270 -10.37 -14.32 2.00
N GLU A 271 -9.05 -14.54 1.95
CA GLU A 271 -8.29 -15.19 3.02
C GLU A 271 -7.37 -14.20 3.74
N PHE A 272 -7.19 -14.41 5.05
CA PHE A 272 -6.33 -13.55 5.87
C PHE A 272 -4.88 -13.47 5.36
N ASN A 273 -4.36 -14.59 4.87
CA ASN A 273 -2.99 -14.65 4.34
C ASN A 273 -2.79 -14.05 2.95
N GLY A 274 -3.86 -13.52 2.33
CA GLY A 274 -3.80 -12.89 1.00
C GLY A 274 -3.83 -13.86 -0.18
N THR A 275 -3.97 -15.16 0.05
CA THR A 275 -4.02 -16.16 -1.03
C THR A 275 -5.18 -15.90 -1.99
N GLY A 276 -4.91 -15.99 -3.29
CA GLY A 276 -5.92 -15.81 -4.35
C GLY A 276 -6.16 -14.35 -4.76
N ALA A 277 -5.49 -13.38 -4.14
CA ALA A 277 -5.45 -12.03 -4.67
C ALA A 277 -4.62 -11.98 -5.94
N ASP A 278 -5.11 -11.33 -7.00
CA ASP A 278 -4.39 -11.28 -8.27
C ASP A 278 -4.89 -10.12 -9.17
N TRP A 279 -4.04 -9.74 -10.12
CA TRP A 279 -4.36 -8.81 -11.19
C TRP A 279 -4.96 -9.54 -12.39
N ASP A 280 -6.15 -9.15 -12.80
CA ASP A 280 -6.72 -9.54 -14.08
C ASP A 280 -6.30 -8.53 -15.16
N ASN A 281 -5.23 -8.83 -15.84
CA ASN A 281 -4.70 -7.99 -16.91
C ASN A 281 -5.39 -8.24 -18.27
N THR A 282 -6.46 -9.03 -18.32
CA THR A 282 -7.29 -9.20 -19.51
C THR A 282 -7.99 -7.88 -19.84
N GLY A 283 -7.75 -7.34 -21.02
CA GLY A 283 -8.31 -6.03 -21.42
C GLY A 283 -7.68 -4.82 -20.72
N ALA A 284 -6.51 -4.99 -20.07
CA ALA A 284 -5.79 -3.91 -19.43
C ALA A 284 -5.41 -2.80 -20.43
N THR A 285 -5.41 -1.55 -19.97
CA THR A 285 -5.01 -0.39 -20.76
C THR A 285 -3.55 -0.06 -20.53
N ARG A 286 -2.80 0.13 -21.61
CA ARG A 286 -1.39 0.51 -21.59
C ARG A 286 -1.19 2.01 -21.75
N GLY A 287 -0.08 2.53 -21.25
CA GLY A 287 0.25 3.94 -21.31
C GLY A 287 1.67 4.23 -20.86
N THR A 288 1.91 5.46 -20.48
CA THR A 288 3.23 5.96 -20.05
C THR A 288 3.13 6.56 -18.66
N ALA A 289 4.06 6.17 -17.79
CA ALA A 289 4.31 6.82 -16.52
C ALA A 289 5.57 7.70 -16.65
N THR A 290 5.48 8.94 -16.19
CA THR A 290 6.52 9.95 -16.36
C THR A 290 7.00 10.49 -15.02
N LEU A 291 8.28 10.41 -14.77
CA LEU A 291 8.99 11.09 -13.69
C LEU A 291 9.66 12.34 -14.24
N SER A 292 9.21 13.48 -13.80
CA SER A 292 9.76 14.80 -14.13
C SER A 292 10.21 15.55 -12.87
N GLY A 293 10.74 16.76 -13.03
CA GLY A 293 11.20 17.56 -11.90
C GLY A 293 12.47 17.00 -11.25
N VAL A 294 13.26 16.25 -11.99
CA VAL A 294 14.57 15.75 -11.58
C VAL A 294 15.69 16.49 -12.31
N SER A 295 16.86 16.54 -11.69
CA SER A 295 18.07 17.11 -12.27
C SER A 295 19.28 16.35 -11.73
N VAL A 296 19.64 15.27 -12.42
CA VAL A 296 20.66 14.33 -11.92
C VAL A 296 21.83 14.25 -12.89
N SER A 297 23.03 14.65 -12.41
CA SER A 297 24.24 14.57 -13.17
C SER A 297 24.73 13.11 -13.30
N THR A 298 25.16 12.74 -14.50
CA THR A 298 25.81 11.46 -14.78
C THR A 298 27.33 11.52 -14.61
N SER A 299 27.88 12.67 -14.25
CA SER A 299 29.31 12.87 -14.04
C SER A 299 29.68 12.68 -12.59
N ARG A 300 30.58 11.78 -12.29
CA ARG A 300 31.21 11.58 -10.98
C ARG A 300 30.31 11.18 -9.80
N ASN A 301 29.05 10.85 -10.04
CA ASN A 301 28.14 10.46 -8.95
C ASN A 301 27.97 8.94 -8.90
N PRO A 302 28.59 8.25 -7.95
CA PRO A 302 28.42 6.79 -7.79
C PRO A 302 27.05 6.50 -7.17
N ASN A 303 26.31 5.57 -7.78
CA ASN A 303 25.07 5.02 -7.21
C ASN A 303 24.02 6.05 -6.77
N VAL A 304 23.87 7.16 -7.48
CA VAL A 304 22.89 8.20 -7.17
C VAL A 304 21.51 7.77 -7.65
N THR A 305 20.56 7.78 -6.74
CA THR A 305 19.14 7.59 -7.09
C THR A 305 18.63 8.77 -7.91
N ILE A 306 17.86 8.48 -8.97
CA ILE A 306 17.21 9.54 -9.75
C ILE A 306 16.00 10.02 -8.98
N MET A 307 16.12 11.21 -8.41
CA MET A 307 15.10 11.89 -7.62
C MET A 307 15.27 13.41 -7.74
N GLY A 308 14.24 14.15 -7.37
CA GLY A 308 14.27 15.60 -7.24
C GLY A 308 14.49 16.04 -5.80
N THR A 309 14.43 17.36 -5.59
CA THR A 309 14.62 18.00 -4.28
C THR A 309 13.30 18.37 -3.61
N THR A 310 12.19 18.31 -4.34
CA THR A 310 10.85 18.69 -3.87
C THR A 310 9.84 17.65 -4.36
N GLY A 311 8.83 17.37 -3.56
CA GLY A 311 7.79 16.39 -3.89
C GLY A 311 7.88 15.13 -3.02
N ASP A 312 6.76 14.44 -2.92
CA ASP A 312 6.57 13.36 -1.94
C ASP A 312 6.95 11.99 -2.49
N ASN A 313 6.98 11.82 -3.82
CA ASN A 313 7.23 10.51 -4.41
C ASN A 313 8.03 10.56 -5.71
N TYR A 314 9.06 9.73 -5.80
CA TYR A 314 9.88 9.48 -6.99
C TYR A 314 9.93 7.98 -7.33
N THR A 315 9.04 7.20 -6.75
CA THR A 315 8.89 5.78 -7.00
C THR A 315 7.77 5.55 -8.00
N PHE A 316 8.04 4.82 -9.07
CA PHE A 316 7.00 4.33 -9.95
C PHE A 316 6.28 3.17 -9.25
N TYR A 317 5.02 3.32 -8.95
CA TYR A 317 4.14 2.26 -8.48
C TYR A 317 3.38 1.69 -9.66
N MET A 318 3.81 0.53 -10.15
CA MET A 318 3.33 -0.05 -11.40
C MET A 318 2.58 -1.36 -11.17
N ILE A 319 1.58 -1.62 -12.01
CA ILE A 319 0.84 -2.88 -12.00
C ILE A 319 1.76 -4.02 -12.39
N PRO A 320 1.83 -5.11 -11.59
CA PRO A 320 2.57 -6.32 -11.92
C PRO A 320 2.20 -6.85 -13.30
N GLN A 321 3.19 -7.16 -14.12
CA GLN A 321 2.97 -7.57 -15.50
C GLN A 321 4.17 -8.28 -16.10
N GLU A 322 3.91 -9.12 -17.10
CA GLU A 322 4.93 -9.67 -18.01
C GLU A 322 5.48 -8.54 -18.89
N LEU A 323 6.80 -8.48 -19.02
CA LEU A 323 7.53 -7.47 -19.79
C LEU A 323 8.10 -8.02 -21.09
N THR A 324 8.55 -9.28 -21.08
CA THR A 324 9.22 -9.91 -22.23
C THR A 324 8.29 -9.94 -23.44
N GLY A 325 8.73 -9.31 -24.54
CA GLY A 325 7.94 -9.27 -25.78
C GLY A 325 6.69 -8.38 -25.74
N LYS A 326 6.47 -7.62 -24.64
CA LYS A 326 5.31 -6.73 -24.50
C LYS A 326 5.57 -5.29 -24.91
N GLY A 327 6.77 -4.97 -25.36
CA GLY A 327 7.16 -3.64 -25.83
C GLY A 327 7.22 -2.57 -24.74
N VAL A 328 7.31 -2.98 -23.47
CA VAL A 328 7.53 -2.04 -22.36
C VAL A 328 8.96 -1.54 -22.42
N THR A 329 9.14 -0.22 -22.39
CA THR A 329 10.47 0.40 -22.53
C THR A 329 10.68 1.48 -21.47
N VAL A 330 11.93 1.61 -21.02
CA VAL A 330 12.41 2.79 -20.31
C VAL A 330 12.88 3.82 -21.32
N TYR A 331 12.55 5.08 -21.07
CA TYR A 331 13.03 6.24 -21.81
C TYR A 331 13.62 7.25 -20.85
N VAL A 332 14.87 7.64 -21.03
CA VAL A 332 15.55 8.66 -20.25
C VAL A 332 15.89 9.83 -21.14
N HIS A 333 15.59 11.04 -20.69
CA HIS A 333 15.93 12.28 -21.40
C HIS A 333 16.94 13.09 -20.58
N CYS A 334 17.85 13.71 -21.29
CA CYS A 334 18.84 14.64 -20.73
C CYS A 334 18.64 16.03 -21.28
N THR A 335 19.04 17.04 -20.51
CA THR A 335 18.85 18.47 -20.84
C THR A 335 19.48 18.92 -22.15
N ASP A 336 20.50 18.20 -22.65
CA ASP A 336 21.16 18.46 -23.93
C ASP A 336 20.50 17.78 -25.14
N GLY A 337 19.32 17.16 -24.94
CA GLY A 337 18.60 16.41 -25.97
C GLY A 337 19.10 14.98 -26.19
N THR A 338 20.04 14.49 -25.38
CA THR A 338 20.40 13.09 -25.36
C THR A 338 19.25 12.25 -24.84
N THR A 339 18.96 11.15 -25.53
CA THR A 339 17.94 10.20 -25.10
C THR A 339 18.51 8.80 -25.00
N ILE A 340 18.01 8.03 -24.05
CA ILE A 340 18.35 6.63 -23.84
C ILE A 340 17.06 5.82 -23.81
N THR A 341 17.01 4.72 -24.55
CA THR A 341 15.88 3.81 -24.59
C THR A 341 16.32 2.39 -24.33
N ALA A 342 15.62 1.67 -23.46
CA ALA A 342 15.90 0.26 -23.17
C ALA A 342 14.60 -0.54 -23.10
N PRO A 343 14.45 -1.63 -23.88
CA PRO A 343 13.36 -2.56 -23.74
C PRO A 343 13.49 -3.35 -22.43
N LEU A 344 12.42 -3.47 -21.69
CA LEU A 344 12.37 -4.24 -20.45
C LEU A 344 12.03 -5.71 -20.74
N LYS A 345 12.52 -6.60 -19.88
CA LYS A 345 12.33 -8.05 -19.95
C LYS A 345 11.99 -8.61 -18.58
N GLY A 346 11.56 -9.89 -18.54
CA GLY A 346 11.11 -10.56 -17.32
C GLY A 346 9.71 -10.14 -16.93
N GLU A 347 9.44 -10.08 -15.65
CA GLU A 347 8.14 -9.69 -15.10
C GLU A 347 8.32 -8.79 -13.87
N TRP A 348 7.33 -7.93 -13.62
CA TRP A 348 7.21 -7.23 -12.35
C TRP A 348 6.29 -8.00 -11.41
N LYS A 349 6.71 -8.14 -10.14
CA LYS A 349 5.99 -8.87 -9.10
C LYS A 349 5.49 -7.92 -8.01
N ALA A 350 4.30 -8.15 -7.52
CA ALA A 350 3.73 -7.39 -6.41
C ALA A 350 4.60 -7.48 -5.15
N GLY A 351 4.65 -6.40 -4.36
CA GLY A 351 5.39 -6.36 -3.11
C GLY A 351 6.92 -6.36 -3.26
N THR A 352 7.44 -6.06 -4.45
CA THR A 352 8.88 -6.02 -4.71
C THR A 352 9.33 -4.63 -5.14
N THR A 353 10.62 -4.35 -4.97
CA THR A 353 11.26 -3.16 -5.54
C THR A 353 12.24 -3.55 -6.62
N ARG A 354 11.99 -3.06 -7.83
CA ARG A 354 12.87 -3.20 -8.99
C ARG A 354 13.69 -1.93 -9.17
N THR A 355 15.01 -2.04 -9.21
CA THR A 355 15.89 -0.91 -9.49
C THR A 355 16.54 -1.09 -10.86
N TYR A 356 16.43 -0.08 -11.71
CA TYR A 356 17.12 0.02 -12.99
C TYR A 356 18.24 1.07 -12.88
N LYS A 357 19.48 0.60 -13.00
CA LYS A 357 20.66 1.43 -12.89
C LYS A 357 21.27 1.68 -14.27
N LEU A 358 21.34 2.95 -14.67
CA LEU A 358 22.07 3.37 -15.86
C LEU A 358 23.56 3.13 -15.66
N SER A 359 24.18 2.38 -16.58
CA SER A 359 25.56 1.95 -16.48
C SER A 359 26.23 1.92 -17.86
N GLN A 360 27.55 1.86 -17.90
CA GLN A 360 28.29 1.57 -19.12
C GLN A 360 28.35 0.06 -19.37
N THR A 361 28.47 -0.37 -20.61
CA THR A 361 28.42 -1.80 -20.96
C THR A 361 29.60 -2.60 -20.42
N ASN A 362 30.74 -1.95 -20.18
CA ASN A 362 31.93 -2.53 -19.56
C ASN A 362 31.90 -2.51 -18.03
N SER A 363 30.85 -1.98 -17.41
CA SER A 363 30.74 -1.97 -15.96
C SER A 363 30.64 -3.39 -15.42
N THR A 364 31.52 -3.72 -14.48
CA THR A 364 31.42 -4.94 -13.68
C THR A 364 30.34 -4.72 -12.62
N TRP A 365 29.37 -5.62 -12.62
CA TRP A 365 28.36 -5.59 -11.59
C TRP A 365 28.92 -6.17 -10.28
N GLN A 366 28.84 -5.42 -9.20
CA GLN A 366 29.13 -5.92 -7.87
C GLN A 366 27.82 -6.05 -7.09
N TYR A 367 27.54 -7.26 -6.67
CA TYR A 367 26.43 -7.59 -5.81
C TYR A 367 26.70 -7.01 -4.40
N VAL A 368 25.92 -6.06 -3.98
CA VAL A 368 25.91 -5.61 -2.57
C VAL A 368 24.68 -6.20 -1.92
N LEU A 369 24.86 -7.31 -1.24
CA LEU A 369 23.90 -7.79 -0.25
C LEU A 369 23.79 -6.71 0.82
N THR A 370 22.70 -5.97 0.84
CA THR A 370 22.35 -5.18 2.01
C THR A 370 21.67 -6.15 2.96
N PRO A 371 22.28 -6.49 4.12
CA PRO A 371 21.61 -7.34 5.08
C PRO A 371 20.34 -6.65 5.54
N THR A 372 19.21 -7.31 5.43
CA THR A 372 17.94 -6.86 6.00
C THR A 372 17.93 -7.05 7.54
N ASP A 373 18.94 -7.67 8.08
CA ASP A 373 19.08 -7.93 9.51
C ASP A 373 20.15 -7.03 10.12
N PRO A 374 19.77 -6.00 10.91
CA PRO A 374 20.73 -5.15 11.60
C PRO A 374 21.56 -5.86 12.67
N SER A 375 21.22 -7.10 13.07
CA SER A 375 21.97 -7.90 14.03
C SER A 375 23.19 -8.61 13.43
N ARG A 376 23.37 -8.56 12.08
CA ARG A 376 24.49 -9.15 11.36
C ARG A 376 25.51 -8.16 10.81
N ALA A 377 25.42 -6.91 11.18
CA ALA A 377 26.43 -5.90 10.92
C ALA A 377 27.42 -5.91 12.10
N ALA A 378 28.36 -6.86 12.08
CA ALA A 378 29.55 -6.84 12.91
C ALA A 378 30.76 -6.60 12.00
#